data_53979d362ef2ca520d3c0ea96adf5417
#
_entry.id   53979d362ef2ca520d3c0ea96adf5417
#
_cell.length_a   1.000
_cell.length_b   1.000
_cell.length_c   1.000
_cell.angle_alpha   90.00
_cell.angle_beta   90.00
_cell.angle_gamma   90.00
#
_symmetry.space_group_name_H-M   'P 1'
#
loop_
_entity.id
_entity.type
_entity.pdbx_description
1 polymer ?
#
loop_
_entity_poly.entity_id
_entity_poly.type
_entity_poly.pdbx_seq_one_letter_code
_entity_poly.pdbx_strand_id
1 'polypeptide(L)'
;MGRHAGSRRVPASADSEPGPGGSRKLKTGGGASWLAWVTLAVLVASVTALVVRQQNDALPATARAAALSGSHDRSSHPARGADRAAPRAYHVTKGISLRPKHPAFYAMSLRMANKGYVLRQSPKGSSTQFTVSSFNVLGAGHTAGKGGMAPGVSRMHAAVGLLMSHGVSVAGLQEFQEPQYRTFQGLVGGTYDVYPGLSLGVQPVQNSIIWRSADWSLVEAHTLSIPYFHGNHVPMPYVLLRNQHSGREVWFYNSHNPADAYGPAGHWRAVATSMEASLARNLTSDGTPMIVTGDMNDRAPFACPFASGSGMHSADGAYYSGGCHLPAHTNVDWIFGSHSLDFSSFVTDRSTQSRRISDHPMVRSDVTVPAVADPRCRKAWGFGWFCPHR
;
A
#
# COMPACT_ATOMS: atom_id res chain seq x y z
N MET A 1 -13.25 -63.83 -30.46
CA MET A 1 -12.72 -63.61 -31.82
C MET A 1 -12.02 -62.26 -31.78
N GLY A 2 -10.79 -62.12 -31.70
CA GLY A 2 -9.59 -62.51 -32.42
C GLY A 2 -8.78 -61.27 -32.59
N ARG A 3 -7.70 -61.05 -31.75
CA ARG A 3 -6.28 -60.99 -32.13
C ARG A 3 -5.95 -59.95 -33.24
N HIS A 4 -5.05 -58.93 -33.01
CA HIS A 4 -3.62 -59.07 -33.04
C HIS A 4 -2.89 -57.80 -32.52
N ALA A 5 -1.83 -58.10 -31.81
CA ALA A 5 -0.73 -57.28 -31.36
C ALA A 5 0.20 -56.87 -32.52
N GLY A 6 0.94 -55.75 -32.34
CA GLY A 6 2.01 -55.29 -33.22
C GLY A 6 2.97 -54.41 -32.49
N SER A 7 3.90 -55.06 -31.73
CA SER A 7 5.12 -54.50 -31.19
C SER A 7 6.09 -54.18 -32.32
N ARG A 8 6.75 -53.02 -32.31
CA ARG A 8 8.05 -52.84 -32.96
C ARG A 8 9.04 -52.10 -32.05
N ARG A 9 10.15 -52.81 -31.86
CA ARG A 9 11.33 -52.41 -31.07
C ARG A 9 12.23 -51.45 -31.83
N VAL A 10 12.98 -50.71 -31.03
CA VAL A 10 14.17 -49.88 -31.27
C VAL A 10 15.29 -50.67 -31.97
N PRO A 11 16.25 -49.99 -32.62
CA PRO A 11 17.63 -50.28 -32.28
C PRO A 11 18.45 -49.07 -31.84
N ALA A 12 19.29 -49.32 -30.86
CA ALA A 12 20.42 -48.51 -30.42
C ALA A 12 21.65 -48.82 -31.30
N SER A 13 22.50 -47.80 -31.45
CA SER A 13 23.97 -47.88 -31.65
C SER A 13 24.46 -46.45 -31.92
N ALA A 14 25.64 -45.99 -31.59
CA ALA A 14 26.78 -46.46 -30.89
C ALA A 14 27.69 -45.26 -30.66
N ASP A 15 28.53 -45.41 -29.67
CA ASP A 15 29.61 -44.56 -29.23
C ASP A 15 30.54 -44.01 -30.34
N SER A 16 31.07 -42.76 -30.13
CA SER A 16 32.43 -42.42 -30.53
C SER A 16 32.98 -41.30 -29.66
N GLU A 17 33.99 -41.63 -28.90
CA GLU A 17 34.86 -40.78 -28.08
C GLU A 17 36.03 -40.19 -28.90
N PRO A 18 36.96 -39.43 -28.27
CA PRO A 18 37.32 -38.05 -28.65
C PRO A 18 38.73 -37.96 -29.27
N GLY A 19 39.02 -36.83 -29.86
CA GLY A 19 40.39 -36.47 -30.31
C GLY A 19 40.82 -35.12 -29.72
N PRO A 20 42.09 -34.98 -29.36
CA PRO A 20 42.55 -33.83 -28.58
C PRO A 20 43.23 -32.76 -29.43
N GLY A 21 43.26 -31.50 -28.92
CA GLY A 21 44.35 -30.60 -29.26
C GLY A 21 43.95 -29.26 -29.89
N GLY A 22 44.17 -28.20 -29.13
CA GLY A 22 44.13 -26.85 -29.69
C GLY A 22 44.14 -25.74 -28.64
N SER A 23 45.24 -25.64 -27.87
CA SER A 23 45.48 -24.47 -27.01
C SER A 23 45.72 -23.24 -27.85
N ARG A 24 44.77 -22.28 -27.83
CA ARG A 24 45.04 -20.89 -28.27
C ARG A 24 45.18 -20.01 -27.06
N LYS A 25 46.41 -19.52 -26.87
CA LYS A 25 46.76 -18.44 -25.94
C LYS A 25 45.97 -17.17 -26.29
N LEU A 26 45.13 -16.71 -25.37
CA LEU A 26 44.63 -15.34 -25.43
C LEU A 26 45.68 -14.41 -24.86
N LYS A 27 46.10 -13.47 -25.71
CA LYS A 27 46.96 -12.35 -25.34
C LYS A 27 46.19 -11.43 -24.39
N THR A 28 46.73 -11.21 -23.22
CA THR A 28 46.41 -10.12 -22.34
C THR A 28 46.87 -8.78 -22.99
N GLY A 29 45.94 -7.95 -23.33
CA GLY A 29 46.22 -6.62 -23.87
C GLY A 29 45.32 -5.58 -23.24
N GLY A 30 45.91 -4.63 -22.53
CA GLY A 30 45.37 -3.31 -22.37
C GLY A 30 44.67 -3.01 -21.06
N GLY A 31 45.44 -2.58 -20.07
CA GLY A 31 44.93 -1.78 -18.96
C GLY A 31 44.26 -0.49 -19.47
N ALA A 32 42.97 -0.41 -19.38
CA ALA A 32 42.21 0.81 -19.55
C ALA A 32 41.71 1.28 -18.17
N SER A 33 42.53 2.08 -17.63
CA SER A 33 42.36 3.26 -16.80
C SER A 33 41.26 3.26 -15.77
N TRP A 34 41.64 2.86 -14.60
CA TRP A 34 40.96 3.17 -13.31
C TRP A 34 40.67 4.69 -13.19
N LEU A 35 41.44 5.53 -13.83
CA LEU A 35 41.30 6.98 -13.89
C LEU A 35 40.03 7.47 -14.58
N ALA A 36 39.48 6.73 -15.55
CA ALA A 36 38.26 7.13 -16.25
C ALA A 36 36.97 6.99 -15.40
N TRP A 37 36.96 6.04 -14.49
CA TRP A 37 35.81 5.85 -13.58
C TRP A 37 35.82 6.83 -12.38
N VAL A 38 36.98 7.21 -11.91
CA VAL A 38 37.10 8.20 -10.83
C VAL A 38 36.72 9.60 -11.34
N THR A 39 37.07 9.98 -12.57
CA THR A 39 36.67 11.26 -13.14
C THR A 39 35.17 11.36 -13.45
N LEU A 40 34.53 10.24 -13.85
CA LEU A 40 33.06 10.21 -14.05
C LEU A 40 32.29 10.32 -12.72
N ALA A 41 32.76 9.67 -11.68
CA ALA A 41 32.13 9.73 -10.34
C ALA A 41 32.21 11.13 -9.73
N VAL A 42 33.34 11.83 -9.90
CA VAL A 42 33.52 13.21 -9.41
C VAL A 42 32.67 14.20 -10.20
N LEU A 43 32.52 14.01 -11.53
CA LEU A 43 31.66 14.86 -12.36
C LEU A 43 30.18 14.70 -12.03
N VAL A 44 29.71 13.46 -11.78
CA VAL A 44 28.31 13.18 -11.36
C VAL A 44 28.02 13.78 -9.98
N ALA A 45 28.95 13.66 -9.01
CA ALA A 45 28.79 14.25 -7.69
C ALA A 45 28.76 15.80 -7.73
N SER A 46 29.55 16.41 -8.62
CA SER A 46 29.59 17.88 -8.79
C SER A 46 28.32 18.43 -9.45
N VAL A 47 27.75 17.72 -10.42
CA VAL A 47 26.48 18.10 -11.08
C VAL A 47 25.32 17.95 -10.12
N THR A 48 25.30 16.89 -9.30
CA THR A 48 24.23 16.68 -8.29
C THR A 48 24.25 17.77 -7.21
N ALA A 49 25.43 18.17 -6.77
CA ALA A 49 25.59 19.26 -5.79
C ALA A 49 25.16 20.63 -6.37
N LEU A 50 25.38 20.87 -7.67
CA LEU A 50 24.98 22.11 -8.33
C LEU A 50 23.46 22.18 -8.53
N VAL A 51 22.82 21.06 -8.90
CA VAL A 51 21.34 20.97 -9.07
C VAL A 51 20.63 21.15 -7.72
N VAL A 52 21.12 20.55 -6.63
CA VAL A 52 20.56 20.73 -5.30
C VAL A 52 20.72 22.19 -4.81
N ARG A 53 21.82 22.85 -5.17
CA ARG A 53 22.03 24.27 -4.81
C ARG A 53 21.12 25.21 -5.60
N GLN A 54 20.87 24.95 -6.88
CA GLN A 54 19.92 25.74 -7.68
C GLN A 54 18.46 25.55 -7.26
N GLN A 55 18.07 24.38 -6.75
CA GLN A 55 16.69 24.17 -6.24
C GLN A 55 16.42 24.88 -4.92
N ASN A 56 17.45 25.10 -4.08
CA ASN A 56 17.30 25.84 -2.83
C ASN A 56 17.24 27.36 -3.00
N ASP A 57 17.70 27.89 -4.13
CA ASP A 57 17.68 29.34 -4.43
C ASP A 57 16.39 29.78 -5.17
N ALA A 58 15.49 28.83 -5.54
CA ALA A 58 14.27 29.08 -6.29
C ALA A 58 12.99 29.24 -5.47
N LEU A 59 13.09 29.46 -4.17
CA LEU A 59 11.92 29.78 -3.34
C LEU A 59 11.54 31.26 -3.50
N PRO A 60 10.29 31.60 -3.85
CA PRO A 60 9.86 32.98 -4.05
C PRO A 60 9.96 33.78 -2.74
N ALA A 61 10.43 35.03 -2.88
CA ALA A 61 10.70 35.96 -1.80
C ALA A 61 9.48 36.31 -0.88
N THR A 62 8.29 35.83 -1.20
CA THR A 62 7.06 36.06 -0.45
C THR A 62 6.95 35.22 0.83
N ALA A 63 7.72 34.15 0.98
CA ALA A 63 7.72 33.33 2.19
C ALA A 63 8.64 33.87 3.32
N ARG A 64 9.46 34.88 3.04
CA ARG A 64 10.41 35.47 4.02
C ARG A 64 9.86 36.68 4.76
N ALA A 65 8.76 37.26 4.34
CA ALA A 65 8.20 38.50 4.91
C ALA A 65 7.24 38.28 6.10
N ALA A 66 6.85 37.04 6.38
CA ALA A 66 5.88 36.72 7.46
C ALA A 66 6.54 36.49 8.84
N ALA A 67 7.87 36.47 8.93
CA ALA A 67 8.57 36.11 10.17
C ALA A 67 9.21 37.28 10.92
N LEU A 68 9.18 38.52 10.42
CA LEU A 68 9.91 39.67 10.99
C LEU A 68 9.14 40.99 11.03
N SER A 69 7.83 41.00 11.28
CA SER A 69 7.13 42.27 11.57
C SER A 69 6.23 42.15 12.78
N GLY A 70 6.86 42.06 13.93
CA GLY A 70 6.24 42.29 15.24
C GLY A 70 6.87 43.51 15.89
N SER A 71 6.50 44.74 15.51
CA SER A 71 6.87 45.91 16.26
C SER A 71 5.68 46.88 16.32
N HIS A 72 5.20 47.06 17.52
CA HIS A 72 4.61 48.23 18.14
C HIS A 72 3.87 49.24 17.24
N ASP A 73 2.56 49.32 17.43
CA ASP A 73 1.95 50.66 17.54
C ASP A 73 0.97 50.71 18.72
N ARG A 74 1.20 51.71 19.60
CA ARG A 74 0.35 52.08 20.70
C ARG A 74 -0.57 53.14 20.21
N SER A 75 -1.87 52.90 20.17
CA SER A 75 -2.86 53.93 20.28
C SER A 75 -4.05 53.44 21.11
N SER A 76 -4.23 54.13 22.17
CA SER A 76 -5.26 54.04 23.19
C SER A 76 -6.65 54.32 22.68
N HIS A 77 -7.63 53.39 22.90
CA HIS A 77 -8.96 53.72 23.34
C HIS A 77 -9.62 52.54 24.05
N PRO A 78 -10.41 52.73 25.12
CA PRO A 78 -10.97 51.65 25.90
C PRO A 78 -12.23 51.12 25.23
N ALA A 79 -12.16 49.91 24.65
CA ALA A 79 -13.35 49.17 24.26
C ALA A 79 -13.79 48.28 25.45
N ARG A 80 -15.06 48.49 25.76
CA ARG A 80 -15.85 47.78 26.78
C ARG A 80 -15.67 46.25 26.69
N GLY A 81 -15.78 45.63 27.88
CA GLY A 81 -15.65 44.20 28.17
C GLY A 81 -16.13 43.28 27.06
N ALA A 82 -15.18 42.57 26.49
CA ALA A 82 -15.46 41.30 25.84
C ALA A 82 -15.60 40.28 26.96
N ASP A 83 -16.82 39.87 27.24
CA ASP A 83 -17.11 38.66 27.99
C ASP A 83 -16.21 37.54 27.44
N ARG A 84 -15.28 37.06 28.25
CA ARG A 84 -14.63 35.79 28.01
C ARG A 84 -15.73 34.75 28.00
N ALA A 85 -16.23 34.40 26.80
CA ALA A 85 -17.14 33.30 26.65
C ALA A 85 -16.50 32.10 27.35
N ALA A 86 -17.12 31.65 28.43
CA ALA A 86 -16.80 30.40 29.08
C ALA A 86 -16.77 29.32 28.02
N PRO A 87 -15.83 28.38 28.05
CA PRO A 87 -15.72 27.32 27.07
C PRO A 87 -17.08 26.64 26.98
N ARG A 88 -17.71 26.69 25.78
CA ARG A 88 -19.02 26.09 25.54
C ARG A 88 -19.00 24.67 26.10
N ALA A 89 -19.92 24.39 27.02
CA ALA A 89 -20.12 23.06 27.58
C ALA A 89 -20.24 22.09 26.40
N TYR A 90 -19.27 21.18 26.28
CA TYR A 90 -19.25 20.20 25.22
C TYR A 90 -20.52 19.39 25.25
N HIS A 91 -21.15 19.24 24.10
CA HIS A 91 -22.34 18.43 23.94
C HIS A 91 -22.07 17.01 24.43
N VAL A 92 -22.55 16.71 25.60
CA VAL A 92 -22.65 15.35 26.12
C VAL A 92 -23.61 14.64 25.18
N THR A 93 -23.13 13.60 24.49
CA THR A 93 -23.97 12.74 23.67
C THR A 93 -25.23 12.35 24.46
N LYS A 94 -26.40 12.50 23.84
CA LYS A 94 -27.75 12.27 24.39
C LYS A 94 -27.76 11.25 25.52
N GLY A 95 -28.07 11.68 26.75
CA GLY A 95 -28.41 10.80 27.85
C GLY A 95 -27.76 11.04 29.22
N ILE A 96 -26.66 11.85 29.32
CA ILE A 96 -26.02 12.11 30.61
C ILE A 96 -26.28 13.56 31.02
N SER A 97 -27.26 13.79 31.87
CA SER A 97 -27.47 15.05 32.56
C SER A 97 -26.39 15.21 33.62
N LEU A 98 -25.44 16.11 33.44
CA LEU A 98 -24.47 16.52 34.46
C LEU A 98 -25.17 17.42 35.49
N ARG A 99 -26.17 16.89 36.18
CA ARG A 99 -26.82 17.62 37.26
C ARG A 99 -25.89 17.72 38.49
N PRO A 100 -26.03 18.80 39.30
CA PRO A 100 -25.20 19.02 40.51
C PRO A 100 -25.26 17.88 41.56
N LYS A 101 -26.08 16.83 41.35
CA LYS A 101 -26.18 15.65 42.21
C LYS A 101 -24.85 14.88 42.44
N HIS A 102 -23.84 15.11 41.57
CA HIS A 102 -22.52 14.47 41.68
C HIS A 102 -21.40 15.52 41.52
N PRO A 103 -21.19 16.42 42.49
CA PRO A 103 -20.25 17.54 42.40
C PRO A 103 -18.81 17.09 42.16
N ALA A 104 -18.39 15.97 42.76
CA ALA A 104 -17.05 15.40 42.56
C ALA A 104 -16.85 14.90 41.13
N PHE A 105 -17.85 14.26 40.52
CA PHE A 105 -17.81 13.83 39.12
C PHE A 105 -17.80 15.02 38.18
N TYR A 106 -18.58 16.07 38.45
CA TYR A 106 -18.60 17.29 37.65
C TYR A 106 -17.23 17.97 37.66
N ALA A 107 -16.61 18.14 38.84
CA ALA A 107 -15.27 18.73 38.97
C ALA A 107 -14.20 17.88 38.25
N MET A 108 -14.33 16.55 38.28
CA MET A 108 -13.44 15.66 37.53
C MET A 108 -13.67 15.80 36.02
N SER A 109 -14.91 15.88 35.56
CA SER A 109 -15.26 16.04 34.14
C SER A 109 -14.66 17.32 33.57
N LEU A 110 -14.73 18.42 34.28
CA LEU A 110 -14.08 19.68 33.89
C LEU A 110 -12.56 19.55 33.80
N ARG A 111 -11.93 18.90 34.79
CA ARG A 111 -10.48 18.65 34.78
C ARG A 111 -10.07 17.78 33.59
N MET A 112 -10.86 16.76 33.27
CA MET A 112 -10.58 15.87 32.13
C MET A 112 -10.81 16.58 30.80
N ALA A 113 -11.87 17.40 30.68
CA ALA A 113 -12.12 18.22 29.50
C ALA A 113 -10.97 19.22 29.23
N ASN A 114 -10.45 19.87 30.29
CA ASN A 114 -9.28 20.74 30.16
C ASN A 114 -7.99 20.03 29.72
N LYS A 115 -7.93 18.69 29.89
CA LYS A 115 -6.83 17.83 29.40
C LYS A 115 -7.14 17.23 28.04
N GLY A 116 -8.20 17.67 27.36
CA GLY A 116 -8.58 17.17 26.03
C GLY A 116 -9.29 15.81 26.06
N TYR A 117 -9.95 15.45 27.19
CA TYR A 117 -10.75 14.22 27.27
C TYR A 117 -12.24 14.54 27.18
N VAL A 118 -12.97 13.61 26.57
CA VAL A 118 -14.43 13.61 26.49
C VAL A 118 -15.01 12.38 27.19
N LEU A 119 -16.20 12.52 27.78
CA LEU A 119 -16.91 11.39 28.38
C LEU A 119 -17.59 10.55 27.29
N ARG A 120 -17.36 9.25 27.30
CA ARG A 120 -17.97 8.27 26.39
C ARG A 120 -18.60 7.11 27.17
N GLN A 121 -19.60 6.46 26.59
CA GLN A 121 -20.21 5.26 27.18
C GLN A 121 -19.31 4.03 27.04
N SER A 122 -18.43 4.01 26.08
CA SER A 122 -17.49 2.92 25.80
C SER A 122 -16.07 3.45 25.60
N PRO A 123 -15.05 2.71 26.05
CA PRO A 123 -13.66 3.02 25.71
C PRO A 123 -13.33 2.68 24.26
N LYS A 124 -14.18 1.91 23.58
CA LYS A 124 -13.99 1.56 22.18
C LYS A 124 -14.21 2.78 21.28
N GLY A 125 -13.32 2.96 20.32
CA GLY A 125 -13.50 3.91 19.23
C GLY A 125 -14.61 3.50 18.26
N SER A 126 -14.69 4.15 17.12
CA SER A 126 -15.56 3.74 16.02
C SER A 126 -14.91 2.62 15.21
N SER A 127 -15.69 1.70 14.69
CA SER A 127 -15.27 0.82 13.60
C SER A 127 -15.05 1.65 12.33
N THR A 128 -14.25 1.14 11.42
CA THR A 128 -14.02 1.75 10.11
C THR A 128 -14.48 0.76 9.05
N GLN A 129 -15.26 1.24 8.09
CA GLN A 129 -15.67 0.44 6.92
C GLN A 129 -15.24 1.16 5.66
N PHE A 130 -14.70 0.41 4.70
CA PHE A 130 -14.25 0.94 3.41
C PHE A 130 -14.09 -0.19 2.40
N THR A 131 -14.03 0.16 1.12
CA THR A 131 -13.75 -0.79 0.04
C THR A 131 -12.27 -0.76 -0.32
N VAL A 132 -11.62 -1.93 -0.34
CA VAL A 132 -10.25 -2.15 -0.80
C VAL A 132 -10.24 -2.88 -2.13
N SER A 133 -9.22 -2.63 -2.97
CA SER A 133 -9.04 -3.32 -4.26
C SER A 133 -7.58 -3.69 -4.50
N SER A 134 -7.37 -4.77 -5.27
CA SER A 134 -6.11 -5.06 -5.99
C SER A 134 -6.39 -5.05 -7.48
N PHE A 135 -5.57 -4.32 -8.25
CA PHE A 135 -5.81 -4.17 -9.68
C PHE A 135 -4.52 -4.02 -10.47
N ASN A 136 -4.12 -5.09 -11.16
CA ASN A 136 -3.13 -5.00 -12.23
C ASN A 136 -3.76 -4.27 -13.43
N VAL A 137 -3.29 -3.07 -13.76
CA VAL A 137 -3.87 -2.19 -14.78
C VAL A 137 -3.31 -2.44 -16.18
N LEU A 138 -2.51 -3.47 -16.38
CA LEU A 138 -1.76 -3.80 -17.59
C LEU A 138 -0.90 -2.63 -18.08
N GLY A 139 0.39 -2.72 -17.96
CA GLY A 139 1.34 -1.65 -18.27
C GLY A 139 1.18 -1.05 -19.66
N ALA A 140 1.41 0.24 -19.80
CA ALA A 140 1.34 0.94 -21.06
C ALA A 140 2.33 0.36 -22.09
N GLY A 141 3.52 -0.07 -21.65
CA GLY A 141 4.54 -0.72 -22.48
C GLY A 141 4.11 -2.06 -23.08
N HIS A 142 3.21 -2.79 -22.44
CA HIS A 142 2.70 -4.09 -22.91
C HIS A 142 1.76 -3.94 -24.12
N THR A 143 1.20 -2.75 -24.33
CA THR A 143 0.23 -2.48 -25.41
C THR A 143 0.73 -1.49 -26.45
N ALA A 144 1.99 -1.05 -26.35
CA ALA A 144 2.63 -0.16 -27.31
C ALA A 144 2.82 -0.86 -28.66
N GLY A 145 1.84 -0.70 -29.57
CA GLY A 145 1.93 -1.13 -30.96
C GLY A 145 1.44 -2.54 -31.27
N LYS A 146 0.97 -3.37 -30.32
CA LYS A 146 0.47 -4.73 -30.57
C LYS A 146 -0.58 -5.17 -29.56
N GLY A 147 -1.36 -6.22 -29.92
CA GLY A 147 -2.17 -6.98 -28.97
C GLY A 147 -3.64 -6.59 -28.86
N GLY A 148 -4.13 -5.64 -29.67
CA GLY A 148 -5.53 -5.30 -29.73
C GLY A 148 -6.13 -4.65 -28.47
N MET A 149 -5.33 -4.33 -27.45
CA MET A 149 -5.71 -3.49 -26.33
C MET A 149 -5.48 -2.00 -26.69
N ALA A 150 -6.32 -1.12 -26.18
CA ALA A 150 -6.11 0.32 -26.31
C ALA A 150 -4.80 0.74 -25.58
N PRO A 151 -4.21 1.88 -25.95
CA PRO A 151 -3.06 2.44 -25.24
C PRO A 151 -3.32 2.54 -23.73
N GLY A 152 -2.29 2.32 -22.89
CA GLY A 152 -2.42 2.34 -21.43
C GLY A 152 -3.05 3.62 -20.87
N VAL A 153 -2.75 4.77 -21.48
CA VAL A 153 -3.38 6.07 -21.15
C VAL A 153 -4.91 6.01 -21.33
N SER A 154 -5.39 5.52 -22.48
CA SER A 154 -6.83 5.40 -22.75
C SER A 154 -7.52 4.40 -21.79
N ARG A 155 -6.84 3.27 -21.49
CA ARG A 155 -7.36 2.26 -20.56
C ARG A 155 -7.41 2.80 -19.12
N MET A 156 -6.51 3.70 -18.75
CA MET A 156 -6.47 4.29 -17.41
C MET A 156 -7.72 5.15 -17.13
N HIS A 157 -8.31 5.82 -18.13
CA HIS A 157 -9.59 6.51 -17.96
C HIS A 157 -10.71 5.54 -17.52
N ALA A 158 -10.77 4.37 -18.14
CA ALA A 158 -11.78 3.37 -17.79
C ALA A 158 -11.48 2.71 -16.43
N ALA A 159 -10.21 2.47 -16.10
CA ALA A 159 -9.78 1.95 -14.80
C ALA A 159 -10.15 2.91 -13.66
N VAL A 160 -9.89 4.21 -13.82
CA VAL A 160 -10.31 5.25 -12.86
C VAL A 160 -11.84 5.26 -12.72
N GLY A 161 -12.58 5.15 -13.83
CA GLY A 161 -14.04 5.07 -13.80
C GLY A 161 -14.54 3.89 -12.94
N LEU A 162 -13.89 2.72 -13.02
CA LEU A 162 -14.21 1.56 -12.18
C LEU A 162 -13.89 1.80 -10.71
N LEU A 163 -12.69 2.28 -10.40
CA LEU A 163 -12.29 2.60 -9.02
C LEU A 163 -13.29 3.57 -8.36
N MET A 164 -13.68 4.60 -9.09
CA MET A 164 -14.64 5.60 -8.59
C MET A 164 -16.05 5.03 -8.44
N SER A 165 -16.56 4.29 -9.44
CA SER A 165 -17.93 3.74 -9.43
C SER A 165 -18.15 2.69 -8.36
N HIS A 166 -17.09 1.96 -7.97
CA HIS A 166 -17.12 0.99 -6.87
C HIS A 166 -16.79 1.60 -5.51
N GLY A 167 -16.59 2.91 -5.42
CA GLY A 167 -16.30 3.57 -4.15
C GLY A 167 -14.99 3.12 -3.51
N VAL A 168 -14.02 2.63 -4.31
CA VAL A 168 -12.74 2.13 -3.79
C VAL A 168 -12.06 3.21 -2.97
N SER A 169 -11.79 2.92 -1.71
CA SER A 169 -11.14 3.87 -0.78
C SER A 169 -9.62 3.70 -0.75
N VAL A 170 -9.14 2.45 -0.85
CA VAL A 170 -7.70 2.14 -0.95
C VAL A 170 -7.50 1.07 -2.01
N ALA A 171 -6.49 1.20 -2.86
CA ALA A 171 -6.14 0.14 -3.81
C ALA A 171 -4.62 -0.03 -3.96
N GLY A 172 -4.19 -1.28 -4.15
CA GLY A 172 -2.90 -1.63 -4.72
C GLY A 172 -3.01 -1.71 -6.23
N LEU A 173 -2.17 -0.97 -6.95
CA LEU A 173 -2.08 -1.00 -8.40
C LEU A 173 -0.77 -1.68 -8.81
N GLN A 174 -0.83 -2.59 -9.78
CA GLN A 174 0.32 -3.24 -10.36
C GLN A 174 0.42 -2.87 -11.84
N GLU A 175 1.62 -2.91 -12.39
CA GLU A 175 1.94 -2.46 -13.75
C GLU A 175 1.52 -1.00 -14.05
N PHE A 176 1.37 -0.21 -13.01
CA PHE A 176 0.96 1.19 -13.09
C PHE A 176 2.10 2.08 -13.57
N GLN A 177 2.44 1.98 -14.87
CA GLN A 177 3.56 2.67 -15.48
C GLN A 177 3.36 4.20 -15.54
N GLU A 178 4.47 4.93 -15.69
CA GLU A 178 4.48 6.40 -15.65
C GLU A 178 3.41 7.08 -16.53
N PRO A 179 3.13 6.68 -17.80
CA PRO A 179 2.08 7.31 -18.59
C PRO A 179 0.68 7.15 -17.98
N GLN A 180 0.41 5.98 -17.36
CA GLN A 180 -0.84 5.70 -16.65
C GLN A 180 -0.92 6.49 -15.34
N TYR A 181 0.19 6.58 -14.59
CA TYR A 181 0.29 7.42 -13.39
C TYR A 181 -0.02 8.88 -13.70
N ARG A 182 0.59 9.46 -14.75
CA ARG A 182 0.33 10.86 -15.14
C ARG A 182 -1.13 11.09 -15.52
N THR A 183 -1.72 10.13 -16.25
CA THR A 183 -3.15 10.17 -16.59
C THR A 183 -4.01 10.10 -15.34
N PHE A 184 -3.72 9.18 -14.41
CA PHE A 184 -4.42 9.05 -13.13
C PHE A 184 -4.37 10.35 -12.33
N GLN A 185 -3.17 10.95 -12.19
CA GLN A 185 -3.00 12.22 -11.49
C GLN A 185 -3.81 13.36 -12.12
N GLY A 186 -3.85 13.42 -13.45
CA GLY A 186 -4.67 14.42 -14.16
C GLY A 186 -6.16 14.24 -13.97
N LEU A 187 -6.64 13.00 -13.75
CA LEU A 187 -8.05 12.68 -13.59
C LEU A 187 -8.53 12.82 -12.14
N VAL A 188 -7.74 12.32 -11.18
CA VAL A 188 -8.19 12.14 -9.79
C VAL A 188 -7.12 12.47 -8.74
N GLY A 189 -6.03 13.17 -9.11
CA GLY A 189 -4.99 13.57 -8.17
C GLY A 189 -5.45 14.49 -7.04
N GLY A 190 -6.64 15.13 -7.18
CA GLY A 190 -7.29 15.87 -6.09
C GLY A 190 -8.19 15.00 -5.18
N THR A 191 -8.35 13.72 -5.53
CA THR A 191 -9.23 12.77 -4.81
C THR A 191 -8.43 11.65 -4.16
N TYR A 192 -7.35 11.22 -4.81
CA TYR A 192 -6.48 10.14 -4.34
C TYR A 192 -5.04 10.63 -4.17
N ASP A 193 -4.46 10.30 -3.03
CA ASP A 193 -3.02 10.31 -2.83
C ASP A 193 -2.41 8.99 -3.31
N VAL A 194 -1.10 9.00 -3.56
CA VAL A 194 -0.35 7.86 -4.14
C VAL A 194 1.01 7.71 -3.47
N TYR A 195 1.39 6.46 -3.15
CA TYR A 195 2.77 6.13 -2.77
C TYR A 195 3.20 4.81 -3.45
N PRO A 196 4.43 4.71 -4.02
CA PRO A 196 5.40 5.77 -4.11
C PRO A 196 5.08 6.80 -5.21
N GLY A 197 4.18 6.51 -6.17
CA GLY A 197 4.08 7.33 -7.37
C GLY A 197 5.46 7.46 -8.02
N LEU A 198 5.80 8.65 -8.52
CA LEU A 198 7.12 8.92 -9.10
C LEU A 198 8.19 9.34 -8.07
N SER A 199 7.87 9.40 -6.76
CA SER A 199 8.82 9.85 -5.74
C SER A 199 10.08 8.99 -5.63
N LEU A 200 9.97 7.70 -5.99
CA LEU A 200 11.10 6.75 -6.01
C LEU A 200 11.55 6.39 -7.44
N GLY A 201 11.02 7.07 -8.47
CA GLY A 201 11.37 6.87 -9.88
C GLY A 201 10.36 6.05 -10.68
N VAL A 202 10.68 5.82 -11.96
CA VAL A 202 9.78 5.21 -12.96
C VAL A 202 9.59 3.70 -12.80
N GLN A 203 10.50 3.01 -12.15
CA GLN A 203 10.37 1.59 -11.91
C GLN A 203 9.47 1.31 -10.70
N PRO A 204 9.66 1.95 -9.52
CA PRO A 204 8.80 1.72 -8.36
C PRO A 204 7.36 2.19 -8.55
N VAL A 205 7.07 3.19 -9.40
CA VAL A 205 5.71 3.69 -9.64
C VAL A 205 4.76 2.58 -10.09
N GLN A 206 5.29 1.54 -10.75
CA GLN A 206 4.51 0.42 -11.26
C GLN A 206 3.73 -0.35 -10.17
N ASN A 207 4.19 -0.26 -8.93
CA ASN A 207 3.59 -0.93 -7.78
C ASN A 207 3.18 0.10 -6.73
N SER A 208 2.16 0.90 -7.03
CA SER A 208 1.73 1.98 -6.14
C SER A 208 0.50 1.60 -5.32
N ILE A 209 0.39 2.20 -4.13
CA ILE A 209 -0.82 2.21 -3.31
C ILE A 209 -1.47 3.58 -3.51
N ILE A 210 -2.78 3.57 -3.76
CA ILE A 210 -3.61 4.77 -3.83
C ILE A 210 -4.64 4.77 -2.70
N TRP A 211 -4.98 5.93 -2.16
CA TRP A 211 -6.03 6.07 -1.14
C TRP A 211 -6.78 7.39 -1.29
N ARG A 212 -8.06 7.39 -0.93
CA ARG A 212 -8.86 8.64 -0.91
C ARG A 212 -8.33 9.56 0.17
N SER A 213 -7.88 10.75 -0.22
CA SER A 213 -7.33 11.76 0.69
C SER A 213 -8.38 12.30 1.68
N ALA A 214 -9.68 12.23 1.35
CA ALA A 214 -10.75 12.58 2.27
C ALA A 214 -10.95 11.54 3.40
N ASP A 215 -10.59 10.28 3.18
CA ASP A 215 -10.80 9.19 4.14
C ASP A 215 -9.55 8.86 4.95
N TRP A 216 -8.36 9.08 4.37
CA TRP A 216 -7.09 8.61 4.92
C TRP A 216 -6.00 9.68 4.89
N SER A 217 -5.18 9.68 5.91
CA SER A 217 -3.92 10.44 5.97
C SER A 217 -2.73 9.49 6.10
N LEU A 218 -1.66 9.80 5.39
CA LEU A 218 -0.40 9.06 5.48
C LEU A 218 0.27 9.31 6.83
N VAL A 219 0.67 8.24 7.51
CA VAL A 219 1.46 8.28 8.76
C VAL A 219 2.90 7.88 8.47
N GLU A 220 3.09 6.75 7.78
CA GLU A 220 4.40 6.23 7.41
C GLU A 220 4.37 5.64 6.00
N ALA A 221 5.53 5.69 5.31
CA ALA A 221 5.70 5.16 3.97
C ALA A 221 7.08 4.51 3.81
N HIS A 222 7.09 3.26 3.31
CA HIS A 222 8.28 2.43 3.21
C HIS A 222 8.22 1.52 1.98
N THR A 223 9.31 0.78 1.74
CA THR A 223 9.35 -0.28 0.72
C THR A 223 9.99 -1.55 1.27
N LEU A 224 9.48 -2.70 0.81
CA LEU A 224 10.12 -4.01 0.94
C LEU A 224 10.80 -4.35 -0.40
N SER A 225 12.10 -4.59 -0.38
CA SER A 225 12.83 -4.99 -1.58
C SER A 225 12.77 -6.50 -1.76
N ILE A 226 11.99 -6.99 -2.74
CA ILE A 226 11.81 -8.42 -3.01
C ILE A 226 12.63 -8.84 -4.23
N PRO A 227 13.04 -10.14 -4.33
CA PRO A 227 13.66 -10.67 -5.54
C PRO A 227 12.64 -10.73 -6.67
N TYR A 228 13.09 -10.34 -7.86
CA TYR A 228 12.31 -10.29 -9.09
C TYR A 228 13.01 -11.11 -10.19
N PHE A 229 12.82 -10.79 -11.48
CA PHE A 229 13.47 -11.49 -12.58
C PHE A 229 14.99 -11.62 -12.37
N HIS A 230 15.50 -12.84 -12.52
CA HIS A 230 16.93 -13.19 -12.37
C HIS A 230 17.52 -12.81 -10.99
N GLY A 231 16.68 -12.67 -9.97
CA GLY A 231 17.10 -12.29 -8.62
C GLY A 231 17.38 -10.80 -8.42
N ASN A 232 17.09 -9.95 -9.42
CA ASN A 232 17.15 -8.50 -9.24
C ASN A 232 16.09 -8.06 -8.22
N HIS A 233 16.42 -7.07 -7.41
CA HIS A 233 15.53 -6.59 -6.37
C HIS A 233 14.65 -5.43 -6.85
N VAL A 234 13.37 -5.49 -6.49
CA VAL A 234 12.36 -4.47 -6.80
C VAL A 234 11.67 -4.02 -5.51
N PRO A 235 11.57 -2.70 -5.25
CA PRO A 235 10.90 -2.20 -4.06
C PRO A 235 9.38 -2.26 -4.23
N MET A 236 8.71 -2.90 -3.27
CA MET A 236 7.25 -2.96 -3.12
C MET A 236 6.80 -2.04 -1.99
N PRO A 237 5.81 -1.17 -2.21
CA PRO A 237 5.40 -0.17 -1.23
C PRO A 237 4.60 -0.77 -0.09
N TYR A 238 4.78 -0.20 1.12
CA TYR A 238 3.83 -0.31 2.21
C TYR A 238 3.71 1.01 2.97
N VAL A 239 2.50 1.28 3.43
CA VAL A 239 2.14 2.53 4.09
C VAL A 239 1.31 2.26 5.33
N LEU A 240 1.51 3.08 6.37
CA LEU A 240 0.58 3.19 7.49
C LEU A 240 -0.36 4.36 7.20
N LEU A 241 -1.64 4.06 7.06
CA LEU A 241 -2.68 5.06 6.86
C LEU A 241 -3.54 5.19 8.11
N ARG A 242 -3.88 6.42 8.47
CA ARG A 242 -4.84 6.72 9.54
C ARG A 242 -6.17 7.15 8.93
N ASN A 243 -7.23 6.43 9.25
CA ASN A 243 -8.57 6.83 8.85
C ASN A 243 -8.98 8.12 9.56
N GLN A 244 -9.37 9.14 8.82
CA GLN A 244 -9.65 10.48 9.34
C GLN A 244 -10.94 10.54 10.18
N HIS A 245 -11.89 9.62 9.94
CA HIS A 245 -13.16 9.61 10.66
C HIS A 245 -13.09 8.84 11.98
N SER A 246 -12.39 7.71 12.00
CA SER A 246 -12.30 6.84 13.17
C SER A 246 -11.00 6.99 13.95
N GLY A 247 -9.95 7.53 13.32
CA GLY A 247 -8.58 7.58 13.84
C GLY A 247 -7.91 6.20 13.87
N ARG A 248 -8.50 5.17 13.26
CA ARG A 248 -7.89 3.83 13.17
C ARG A 248 -6.73 3.86 12.19
N GLU A 249 -5.63 3.22 12.56
CA GLU A 249 -4.47 3.02 11.71
C GLU A 249 -4.50 1.61 11.12
N VAL A 250 -4.12 1.50 9.86
CA VAL A 250 -4.06 0.24 9.11
C VAL A 250 -2.83 0.28 8.21
N TRP A 251 -2.03 -0.79 8.24
CA TRP A 251 -0.98 -1.01 7.29
C TRP A 251 -1.56 -1.50 5.96
N PHE A 252 -1.05 -0.97 4.86
CA PHE A 252 -1.35 -1.45 3.51
C PHE A 252 -0.04 -1.79 2.81
N TYR A 253 0.04 -2.96 2.21
CA TYR A 253 1.16 -3.41 1.39
C TYR A 253 0.64 -3.80 0.01
N ASN A 254 1.38 -3.46 -1.04
CA ASN A 254 1.07 -3.84 -2.42
C ASN A 254 2.27 -4.50 -3.07
N SER A 255 2.06 -5.65 -3.71
CA SER A 255 3.11 -6.39 -4.40
C SER A 255 2.72 -6.75 -5.83
N HIS A 256 3.75 -6.97 -6.64
CA HIS A 256 3.65 -7.67 -7.91
C HIS A 256 4.83 -8.64 -7.96
N ASN A 257 4.56 -9.92 -7.67
CA ASN A 257 5.59 -10.94 -7.66
C ASN A 257 5.98 -11.35 -9.10
N PRO A 258 7.23 -11.82 -9.33
CA PRO A 258 7.72 -12.02 -10.69
C PRO A 258 6.91 -13.07 -11.47
N ALA A 259 6.45 -12.71 -12.66
CA ALA A 259 5.88 -13.62 -13.64
C ALA A 259 6.95 -14.55 -14.25
N ASP A 260 6.54 -15.61 -14.96
CA ASP A 260 7.45 -16.46 -15.71
C ASP A 260 7.88 -15.89 -17.08
N ALA A 261 7.73 -14.57 -17.28
CA ALA A 261 7.96 -13.89 -18.56
C ALA A 261 9.41 -13.95 -19.07
N TYR A 262 10.37 -14.10 -18.16
CA TYR A 262 11.79 -14.19 -18.47
C TYR A 262 12.41 -15.50 -17.95
N GLY A 263 11.63 -16.58 -17.94
CA GLY A 263 11.99 -17.90 -17.44
C GLY A 263 11.33 -18.22 -16.09
N PRO A 264 11.50 -19.46 -15.60
CA PRO A 264 10.84 -19.93 -14.39
C PRO A 264 11.17 -19.05 -13.18
N ALA A 265 10.16 -18.38 -12.60
CA ALA A 265 10.32 -17.47 -11.46
C ALA A 265 9.82 -18.04 -10.13
N GLY A 266 9.38 -19.29 -10.08
CA GLY A 266 8.79 -19.90 -8.88
C GLY A 266 9.67 -19.83 -7.64
N HIS A 267 11.00 -19.97 -7.80
CA HIS A 267 11.94 -19.77 -6.69
C HIS A 267 11.90 -18.35 -6.13
N TRP A 268 11.91 -17.34 -7.01
CA TRP A 268 11.88 -15.94 -6.59
C TRP A 268 10.55 -15.57 -5.94
N ARG A 269 9.42 -16.10 -6.46
CA ARG A 269 8.10 -15.95 -5.83
C ARG A 269 8.07 -16.55 -4.42
N ALA A 270 8.65 -17.75 -4.23
CA ALA A 270 8.69 -18.38 -2.92
C ALA A 270 9.51 -17.56 -1.90
N VAL A 271 10.66 -17.01 -2.32
CA VAL A 271 11.46 -16.11 -1.47
C VAL A 271 10.70 -14.83 -1.16
N ALA A 272 10.11 -14.18 -2.16
CA ALA A 272 9.27 -12.99 -1.98
C ALA A 272 8.14 -13.25 -0.99
N THR A 273 7.36 -14.32 -1.17
CA THR A 273 6.26 -14.71 -0.28
C THR A 273 6.72 -14.88 1.18
N SER A 274 7.90 -15.46 1.41
CA SER A 274 8.47 -15.59 2.77
C SER A 274 8.81 -14.23 3.39
N MET A 275 9.37 -13.32 2.60
CA MET A 275 9.68 -11.94 3.03
C MET A 275 8.42 -11.15 3.35
N GLU A 276 7.41 -11.24 2.50
CA GLU A 276 6.09 -10.60 2.64
C GLU A 276 5.35 -11.11 3.88
N ALA A 277 5.33 -12.42 4.11
CA ALA A 277 4.74 -13.01 5.31
C ALA A 277 5.48 -12.56 6.59
N SER A 278 6.80 -12.43 6.53
CA SER A 278 7.61 -11.93 7.64
C SER A 278 7.34 -10.46 7.91
N LEU A 279 7.23 -9.62 6.87
CA LEU A 279 6.85 -8.22 6.99
C LEU A 279 5.47 -8.10 7.66
N ALA A 280 4.48 -8.84 7.16
CA ALA A 280 3.12 -8.83 7.68
C ALA A 280 3.09 -9.19 9.17
N ARG A 281 3.78 -10.26 9.57
CA ARG A 281 3.88 -10.68 10.96
C ARG A 281 4.52 -9.62 11.85
N ASN A 282 5.57 -8.97 11.37
CA ASN A 282 6.29 -7.94 12.12
C ASN A 282 5.43 -6.68 12.32
N LEU A 283 4.79 -6.18 11.26
CA LEU A 283 3.97 -4.97 11.30
C LEU A 283 2.67 -5.13 12.11
N THR A 284 2.18 -6.38 12.24
CA THR A 284 0.96 -6.65 13.01
C THR A 284 1.22 -7.08 14.45
N SER A 285 2.48 -7.18 14.86
CA SER A 285 2.88 -7.69 16.18
C SER A 285 2.38 -6.84 17.36
N ASP A 286 2.12 -5.56 17.16
CA ASP A 286 1.54 -4.63 18.13
C ASP A 286 0.01 -4.59 18.11
N GLY A 287 -0.63 -5.38 17.24
CA GLY A 287 -2.08 -5.42 17.03
C GLY A 287 -2.61 -4.41 16.00
N THR A 288 -1.73 -3.64 15.33
CA THR A 288 -2.12 -2.80 14.20
C THR A 288 -2.51 -3.70 13.02
N PRO A 289 -3.74 -3.61 12.49
CA PRO A 289 -4.16 -4.45 11.39
C PRO A 289 -3.45 -4.10 10.08
N MET A 290 -3.31 -5.08 9.20
CA MET A 290 -2.69 -4.93 7.90
C MET A 290 -3.55 -5.54 6.80
N ILE A 291 -3.53 -4.91 5.63
CA ILE A 291 -4.09 -5.41 4.37
C ILE A 291 -2.97 -5.53 3.35
N VAL A 292 -2.97 -6.64 2.64
CA VAL A 292 -2.03 -6.96 1.57
C VAL A 292 -2.82 -7.10 0.27
N THR A 293 -2.41 -6.38 -0.75
CA THR A 293 -2.92 -6.47 -2.12
C THR A 293 -1.81 -6.85 -3.07
N GLY A 294 -2.12 -7.49 -4.17
CA GLY A 294 -1.09 -7.75 -5.19
C GLY A 294 -1.52 -8.74 -6.25
N ASP A 295 -0.82 -8.66 -7.38
CA ASP A 295 -0.68 -9.73 -8.34
C ASP A 295 0.52 -10.59 -7.92
N MET A 296 0.23 -11.71 -7.29
CA MET A 296 1.28 -12.59 -6.73
C MET A 296 1.84 -13.57 -7.76
N ASN A 297 1.29 -13.57 -8.99
CA ASN A 297 1.63 -14.49 -10.06
C ASN A 297 1.58 -15.99 -9.66
N ASP A 298 0.94 -16.26 -8.52
CA ASP A 298 0.75 -17.60 -7.97
C ASP A 298 -0.60 -17.70 -7.24
N ARG A 299 -1.13 -18.91 -7.16
CA ARG A 299 -2.34 -19.28 -6.44
C ARG A 299 -1.98 -19.95 -5.10
N ALA A 300 -2.17 -21.26 -5.01
CA ALA A 300 -1.81 -22.03 -3.81
C ALA A 300 -0.34 -21.87 -3.38
N PRO A 301 0.66 -21.83 -4.30
CA PRO A 301 2.06 -21.64 -3.89
C PRO A 301 2.34 -20.30 -3.22
N PHE A 302 1.51 -19.25 -3.47
CA PHE A 302 1.54 -18.02 -2.70
C PHE A 302 0.65 -18.12 -1.45
N ALA A 303 -0.65 -18.41 -1.63
CA ALA A 303 -1.64 -18.23 -0.58
C ALA A 303 -1.38 -19.10 0.66
N CYS A 304 -0.97 -20.36 0.47
CA CYS A 304 -0.75 -21.27 1.57
C CYS A 304 0.46 -20.91 2.45
N PRO A 305 1.67 -20.67 1.90
CA PRO A 305 2.81 -20.24 2.69
C PRO A 305 2.59 -18.83 3.30
N PHE A 306 1.95 -17.92 2.57
CA PHE A 306 1.67 -16.60 3.07
C PHE A 306 0.71 -16.64 4.27
N ALA A 307 -0.44 -17.33 4.14
CA ALA A 307 -1.40 -17.47 5.24
C ALA A 307 -0.78 -18.17 6.46
N SER A 308 -0.01 -19.24 6.25
CA SER A 308 0.70 -19.94 7.33
C SER A 308 1.74 -19.07 8.02
N GLY A 309 2.53 -18.32 7.22
CA GLY A 309 3.64 -17.50 7.72
C GLY A 309 3.19 -16.18 8.38
N SER A 310 2.10 -15.58 7.92
CA SER A 310 1.60 -14.29 8.39
C SER A 310 0.47 -14.41 9.42
N GLY A 311 -0.28 -15.52 9.43
CA GLY A 311 -1.52 -15.67 10.20
C GLY A 311 -2.71 -14.90 9.60
N MET A 312 -2.59 -14.42 8.36
CA MET A 312 -3.65 -13.68 7.66
C MET A 312 -4.60 -14.62 6.93
N HIS A 313 -5.77 -14.09 6.58
CA HIS A 313 -6.75 -14.74 5.70
C HIS A 313 -7.06 -13.84 4.51
N SER A 314 -7.51 -14.44 3.40
CA SER A 314 -7.87 -13.67 2.22
C SER A 314 -9.34 -13.27 2.21
N ALA A 315 -9.64 -12.22 1.45
CA ALA A 315 -11.00 -11.72 1.28
C ALA A 315 -11.92 -12.71 0.54
N ASP A 316 -11.34 -13.60 -0.28
CA ASP A 316 -12.08 -14.66 -0.99
C ASP A 316 -12.18 -15.98 -0.19
N GLY A 317 -11.63 -16.03 1.02
CA GLY A 317 -11.80 -17.14 1.95
C GLY A 317 -10.62 -18.12 2.03
N ALA A 318 -9.41 -17.79 1.54
CA ALA A 318 -8.23 -18.59 1.82
C ALA A 318 -7.69 -18.32 3.24
N TYR A 319 -7.31 -19.35 3.97
CA TYR A 319 -6.73 -19.25 5.30
C TYR A 319 -5.91 -20.50 5.64
N TYR A 320 -5.16 -20.44 6.74
CA TYR A 320 -4.42 -21.56 7.29
C TYR A 320 -4.88 -21.91 8.70
N SER A 321 -5.31 -23.18 8.93
CA SER A 321 -5.68 -23.69 10.25
C SER A 321 -5.40 -25.19 10.30
N GLY A 322 -4.21 -25.57 10.77
CA GLY A 322 -3.73 -26.95 10.72
C GLY A 322 -3.52 -27.53 9.32
N GLY A 323 -3.84 -26.73 8.29
CA GLY A 323 -3.73 -27.01 6.86
C GLY A 323 -4.11 -25.80 6.04
N CYS A 324 -3.80 -25.79 4.76
CA CYS A 324 -4.18 -24.72 3.85
C CYS A 324 -5.61 -24.93 3.35
N HIS A 325 -6.44 -23.93 3.49
CA HIS A 325 -7.80 -23.88 2.96
C HIS A 325 -7.86 -22.84 1.85
N LEU A 326 -8.36 -23.25 0.68
CA LEU A 326 -8.49 -22.38 -0.49
C LEU A 326 -9.94 -22.37 -0.97
N PRO A 327 -10.45 -21.24 -1.52
CA PRO A 327 -11.71 -21.21 -2.21
C PRO A 327 -11.68 -22.07 -3.49
N ALA A 328 -12.84 -22.45 -4.00
CA ALA A 328 -12.96 -23.29 -5.19
C ALA A 328 -12.30 -22.67 -6.44
N HIS A 329 -12.27 -21.34 -6.50
CA HIS A 329 -11.67 -20.58 -7.59
C HIS A 329 -10.70 -19.54 -7.03
N THR A 330 -9.41 -19.73 -7.28
CA THR A 330 -8.36 -18.79 -6.90
C THR A 330 -7.87 -18.02 -8.11
N ASN A 331 -7.57 -16.75 -7.92
CA ASN A 331 -6.86 -15.90 -8.89
C ASN A 331 -5.38 -15.79 -8.50
N VAL A 332 -4.61 -15.03 -9.28
CA VAL A 332 -3.26 -14.58 -8.92
C VAL A 332 -3.29 -13.20 -8.24
N ASP A 333 -4.41 -12.50 -8.39
CA ASP A 333 -4.69 -11.21 -7.77
C ASP A 333 -5.35 -11.44 -6.40
N TRP A 334 -4.72 -10.96 -5.34
CA TRP A 334 -5.10 -11.27 -3.97
C TRP A 334 -5.39 -10.03 -3.13
N ILE A 335 -6.27 -10.21 -2.16
CA ILE A 335 -6.47 -9.33 -1.02
C ILE A 335 -6.41 -10.19 0.23
N PHE A 336 -5.40 -9.99 1.08
CA PHE A 336 -5.25 -10.62 2.39
C PHE A 336 -5.37 -9.58 3.49
N GLY A 337 -5.79 -10.00 4.68
CA GLY A 337 -5.86 -9.13 5.84
C GLY A 337 -5.59 -9.85 7.15
N SER A 338 -5.22 -9.07 8.15
CA SER A 338 -5.06 -9.53 9.52
C SER A 338 -6.33 -10.24 10.00
N HIS A 339 -6.19 -11.24 10.86
CA HIS A 339 -7.30 -12.03 11.40
C HIS A 339 -8.37 -11.18 12.12
N SER A 340 -8.01 -9.99 12.58
CA SER A 340 -8.93 -9.04 13.22
C SER A 340 -9.82 -8.25 12.27
N LEU A 341 -9.62 -8.37 10.95
CA LEU A 341 -10.42 -7.71 9.92
C LEU A 341 -11.55 -8.61 9.46
N ASP A 342 -12.71 -8.03 9.20
CA ASP A 342 -13.84 -8.73 8.58
C ASP A 342 -13.94 -8.30 7.11
N PHE A 343 -13.90 -9.26 6.21
CA PHE A 343 -14.13 -9.05 4.78
C PHE A 343 -15.57 -9.43 4.41
N SER A 344 -16.15 -8.65 3.50
CA SER A 344 -17.48 -8.92 2.94
C SER A 344 -17.56 -8.45 1.50
N SER A 345 -18.57 -8.91 0.78
CA SER A 345 -18.84 -8.46 -0.60
C SER A 345 -17.64 -8.61 -1.55
N PHE A 346 -16.84 -9.69 -1.37
CA PHE A 346 -15.73 -9.96 -2.28
C PHE A 346 -16.22 -10.17 -3.72
N VAL A 347 -15.58 -9.51 -4.65
CA VAL A 347 -15.90 -9.60 -6.09
C VAL A 347 -14.62 -9.70 -6.90
N THR A 348 -14.61 -10.66 -7.83
CA THR A 348 -13.68 -10.71 -8.96
C THR A 348 -14.36 -10.06 -10.17
N ASP A 349 -14.10 -8.76 -10.38
CA ASP A 349 -14.71 -8.01 -11.50
C ASP A 349 -13.97 -8.29 -12.80
N ARG A 350 -14.55 -9.20 -13.60
CA ARG A 350 -14.04 -9.57 -14.92
C ARG A 350 -14.50 -8.62 -16.04
N SER A 351 -15.24 -7.56 -15.72
CA SER A 351 -15.59 -6.53 -16.69
C SER A 351 -14.36 -5.79 -17.22
N THR A 352 -13.27 -5.76 -16.42
CA THR A 352 -11.96 -5.26 -16.86
C THR A 352 -11.45 -5.98 -18.10
N GLN A 353 -11.59 -7.31 -18.13
CA GLN A 353 -11.17 -8.16 -19.25
C GLN A 353 -12.12 -8.04 -20.45
N SER A 354 -13.44 -8.17 -20.23
CA SER A 354 -14.44 -8.09 -21.30
C SER A 354 -14.50 -6.71 -21.97
N ARG A 355 -14.24 -5.64 -21.22
CA ARG A 355 -14.14 -4.26 -21.72
C ARG A 355 -12.72 -3.89 -22.19
N ARG A 356 -11.76 -4.83 -22.12
CA ARG A 356 -10.36 -4.66 -22.55
C ARG A 356 -9.65 -3.50 -21.83
N ILE A 357 -9.96 -3.32 -20.55
CA ILE A 357 -9.31 -2.34 -19.66
C ILE A 357 -7.98 -2.90 -19.18
N SER A 358 -7.97 -4.17 -18.78
CA SER A 358 -6.80 -4.96 -18.38
C SER A 358 -7.01 -6.42 -18.79
N ASP A 359 -5.95 -7.21 -18.85
CA ASP A 359 -5.96 -8.66 -18.96
C ASP A 359 -6.20 -9.34 -17.59
N HIS A 360 -6.13 -8.56 -16.50
CA HIS A 360 -6.47 -8.98 -15.14
C HIS A 360 -7.89 -8.55 -14.75
N PRO A 361 -8.58 -9.32 -13.89
CA PRO A 361 -9.77 -8.83 -13.20
C PRO A 361 -9.36 -7.78 -12.17
N MET A 362 -10.25 -6.90 -11.78
CA MET A 362 -10.13 -6.12 -10.57
C MET A 362 -10.74 -6.92 -9.41
N VAL A 363 -9.97 -7.29 -8.40
CA VAL A 363 -10.54 -7.88 -7.18
C VAL A 363 -10.78 -6.78 -6.14
N ARG A 364 -11.93 -6.86 -5.46
CA ARG A 364 -12.31 -5.89 -4.43
C ARG A 364 -13.09 -6.55 -3.31
N SER A 365 -13.04 -5.96 -2.11
CA SER A 365 -13.83 -6.38 -0.96
C SER A 365 -14.15 -5.19 -0.08
N ASP A 366 -15.28 -5.25 0.61
CA ASP A 366 -15.55 -4.37 1.72
C ASP A 366 -14.83 -4.90 2.96
N VAL A 367 -14.24 -3.99 3.72
CA VAL A 367 -13.45 -4.29 4.92
C VAL A 367 -14.06 -3.56 6.11
N THR A 368 -14.24 -4.30 7.20
CA THR A 368 -14.53 -3.72 8.52
C THR A 368 -13.31 -3.86 9.42
N VAL A 369 -12.77 -2.73 9.86
CA VAL A 369 -11.79 -2.65 10.95
C VAL A 369 -12.57 -2.48 12.25
N PRO A 370 -12.61 -3.46 13.15
CA PRO A 370 -13.45 -3.40 14.33
C PRO A 370 -12.98 -2.31 15.30
N ALA A 371 -13.92 -1.79 16.06
CA ALA A 371 -13.64 -0.87 17.14
C ALA A 371 -12.82 -1.53 18.24
N VAL A 372 -11.70 -0.93 18.63
CA VAL A 372 -10.89 -1.37 19.77
C VAL A 372 -10.96 -0.37 20.91
N ALA A 373 -10.73 -0.84 22.14
CA ALA A 373 -10.62 0.03 23.30
C ALA A 373 -9.37 0.92 23.17
N ASP A 374 -9.51 2.22 23.34
CA ASP A 374 -8.38 3.13 23.44
C ASP A 374 -7.75 2.97 24.84
N PRO A 375 -6.49 2.52 24.95
CA PRO A 375 -5.84 2.29 26.23
C PRO A 375 -5.65 3.57 27.05
N ARG A 376 -5.77 4.73 26.43
CA ARG A 376 -5.71 6.03 27.09
C ARG A 376 -7.00 6.40 27.78
N CYS A 377 -8.12 5.70 27.49
CA CYS A 377 -9.39 5.92 28.17
C CYS A 377 -9.29 5.56 29.66
N ARG A 378 -9.89 6.39 30.50
CA ARG A 378 -9.94 6.22 31.96
C ARG A 378 -11.37 5.97 32.42
N LYS A 379 -11.58 4.93 33.21
CA LYS A 379 -12.93 4.59 33.74
C LYS A 379 -13.46 5.71 34.64
N ALA A 380 -14.70 6.12 34.44
CA ALA A 380 -15.38 7.19 35.16
C ALA A 380 -16.46 6.62 36.11
N TRP A 381 -16.13 5.61 36.90
CA TRP A 381 -16.93 5.00 38.02
C TRP A 381 -18.46 5.03 37.84
N GLY A 382 -18.97 4.27 36.89
CA GLY A 382 -20.42 4.18 36.63
C GLY A 382 -20.97 5.23 35.67
N PHE A 383 -20.17 6.25 35.28
CA PHE A 383 -20.58 7.29 34.35
C PHE A 383 -20.04 7.06 32.90
N GLY A 384 -19.23 6.03 32.69
CA GLY A 384 -18.62 5.74 31.39
C GLY A 384 -17.09 5.82 31.44
N TRP A 385 -16.50 6.45 30.41
CA TRP A 385 -15.06 6.52 30.18
C TRP A 385 -14.64 7.91 29.73
N PHE A 386 -13.63 8.48 30.33
CA PHE A 386 -12.94 9.66 29.81
C PHE A 386 -11.93 9.21 28.76
N CYS A 387 -12.18 9.52 27.50
CA CYS A 387 -11.30 9.21 26.38
C CYS A 387 -10.73 10.49 25.76
N PRO A 388 -9.50 10.47 25.22
CA PRO A 388 -8.96 11.62 24.50
C PRO A 388 -9.91 12.09 23.40
N HIS A 389 -10.03 13.42 23.25
CA HIS A 389 -10.67 13.98 22.08
C HIS A 389 -9.79 13.66 20.87
N ARG A 390 -10.39 13.13 19.81
CA ARG A 390 -9.68 12.80 18.56
C ARG A 390 -9.60 14.00 17.66
#